data_ccb0bd866bc17414ed87c58ffe2b4bf6
#
_entry.id   ccb0bd866bc17414ed87c58ffe2b4bf6
#
_cell.length_a   1.000
_cell.length_b   1.000
_cell.length_c   1.000
_cell.angle_alpha   90.00
_cell.angle_beta   90.00
_cell.angle_gamma   90.00
#
_symmetry.space_group_name_H-M   'P 1'
#
loop_
_entity.id
_entity.type
_entity.pdbx_description
1 polymer ?
#
loop_
_entity_poly.entity_id
_entity_poly.type
_entity_poly.pdbx_seq_one_letter_code
_entity_poly.pdbx_strand_id
1 'polypeptide(L)'
;MKNKSKLLWLGSFFLPFLLLLLVWMTLQLAPFGDNNLLVSDLGTQYMPFLSFLKRSFHEGITTFYSFSNEIGESIVPLAAYYLLSPFNVLAFFFPYEQLPIAILWIITLKLALMGTTMFSYLKYTYQKVDGTTLLF
;
A
#
# COMPACT_ATOMS: atom_id res chain seq x y z
N MET A 1 3.21 20.74 26.05
CA MET A 1 3.92 19.54 25.58
C MET A 1 3.02 18.55 24.81
N LYS A 2 1.79 18.22 25.24
CA LYS A 2 0.89 17.29 24.52
C LYS A 2 0.60 17.67 23.05
N ASN A 3 0.40 18.96 22.75
CA ASN A 3 0.07 19.41 21.39
C ASN A 3 1.27 19.28 20.42
N LYS A 4 2.49 19.57 20.88
CA LYS A 4 3.69 19.39 20.03
C LYS A 4 3.91 17.93 19.65
N SER A 5 3.72 17.01 20.58
CA SER A 5 3.84 15.57 20.29
C SER A 5 2.77 15.06 19.31
N LYS A 6 1.54 15.58 19.37
CA LYS A 6 0.48 15.23 18.39
C LYS A 6 0.82 15.77 17.00
N LEU A 7 1.33 17.01 16.92
CA LEU A 7 1.73 17.62 15.65
C LEU A 7 2.88 16.84 14.99
N LEU A 8 3.88 16.44 15.75
CA LEU A 8 4.98 15.61 15.26
C LEU A 8 4.50 14.22 14.80
N TRP A 9 3.57 13.62 15.53
CA TRP A 9 2.97 12.35 15.13
C TRP A 9 2.19 12.45 13.81
N LEU A 10 1.40 13.51 13.62
CA LEU A 10 0.75 13.79 12.34
C LEU A 10 1.78 14.09 11.25
N GLY A 11 2.83 14.85 11.57
CA GLY A 11 3.92 15.14 10.64
C GLY A 11 4.62 13.90 10.15
N SER A 12 4.81 12.88 10.99
CA SER A 12 5.44 11.61 10.62
C SER A 12 4.62 10.79 9.61
N PHE A 13 3.32 11.03 9.49
CA PHE A 13 2.47 10.50 8.44
C PHE A 13 2.48 11.38 7.19
N PHE A 14 2.16 12.66 7.37
CA PHE A 14 1.94 13.56 6.24
C PHE A 14 3.21 13.92 5.49
N LEU A 15 4.36 13.95 6.14
CA LEU A 15 5.63 14.27 5.46
C LEU A 15 5.97 13.23 4.38
N PRO A 16 6.11 11.92 4.69
CA PRO A 16 6.36 10.92 3.64
C PRO A 16 5.21 10.81 2.65
N PHE A 17 3.96 10.98 3.09
CA PHE A 17 2.81 10.97 2.20
C PHE A 17 2.88 12.08 1.13
N LEU A 18 3.14 13.31 1.53
CA LEU A 18 3.24 14.45 0.61
C LEU A 18 4.48 14.35 -0.29
N LEU A 19 5.61 13.87 0.23
CA LEU A 19 6.80 13.62 -0.57
C LEU A 19 6.53 12.59 -1.68
N LEU A 20 5.81 11.52 -1.36
CA LEU A 20 5.43 10.52 -2.36
C LEU A 20 4.47 11.09 -3.40
N LEU A 21 3.49 11.92 -3.01
CA LEU A 21 2.63 12.62 -3.97
C LEU A 21 3.43 13.54 -4.90
N LEU A 22 4.45 14.25 -4.38
CA LEU A 22 5.34 15.03 -5.22
C LEU A 22 6.09 14.16 -6.23
N VAL A 23 6.59 12.98 -5.81
CA VAL A 23 7.20 12.01 -6.72
C VAL A 23 6.21 11.54 -7.78
N TRP A 24 4.95 11.27 -7.43
CA TRP A 24 3.94 10.92 -8.43
C TRP A 24 3.78 12.02 -9.48
N MET A 25 3.69 13.27 -9.04
CA MET A 25 3.57 14.42 -9.94
C MET A 25 4.78 14.57 -10.87
N THR A 26 6.01 14.43 -10.33
CA THR A 26 7.25 14.56 -11.13
C THR A 26 7.41 13.41 -12.13
N LEU A 27 6.99 12.22 -11.79
CA LEU A 27 7.03 11.03 -12.65
C LEU A 27 5.78 10.91 -13.55
N GLN A 28 4.87 11.87 -13.46
CA GLN A 28 3.59 11.84 -14.21
C GLN A 28 2.84 10.52 -14.03
N LEU A 29 2.83 9.99 -12.80
CA LEU A 29 2.07 8.80 -12.47
C LEU A 29 0.58 9.13 -12.35
N ALA A 30 -0.29 8.21 -12.73
CA ALA A 30 -1.73 8.37 -12.56
C ALA A 30 -2.08 8.61 -11.06
N PRO A 31 -2.97 9.57 -10.74
CA PRO A 31 -3.87 10.36 -11.59
C PRO A 31 -3.25 11.65 -12.16
N PHE A 32 -1.99 11.97 -11.94
CA PHE A 32 -1.33 13.22 -12.37
C PHE A 32 -0.76 13.14 -13.79
N GLY A 33 -0.78 11.97 -14.42
CA GLY A 33 -0.33 11.72 -15.78
C GLY A 33 -0.69 10.32 -16.23
N ASP A 34 -0.11 9.87 -17.35
CA ASP A 34 -0.47 8.61 -18.01
C ASP A 34 0.46 7.43 -17.63
N ASN A 35 1.51 7.70 -16.85
CA ASN A 35 2.44 6.66 -16.43
C ASN A 35 1.88 5.84 -15.27
N ASN A 36 2.37 4.61 -15.14
CA ASN A 36 2.07 3.72 -14.02
C ASN A 36 3.34 3.03 -13.49
N LEU A 37 3.26 2.44 -12.30
CA LEU A 37 4.36 1.71 -11.67
C LEU A 37 4.36 0.21 -11.98
N LEU A 38 3.60 -0.26 -12.96
CA LEU A 38 3.49 -1.68 -13.28
C LEU A 38 4.75 -2.20 -14.00
N VAL A 39 5.88 -2.12 -13.32
CA VAL A 39 7.18 -2.60 -13.81
C VAL A 39 7.54 -3.87 -13.05
N SER A 40 8.16 -4.86 -13.75
CA SER A 40 8.59 -6.11 -13.15
C SER A 40 7.45 -6.81 -12.40
N ASP A 41 7.68 -7.29 -11.19
CA ASP A 41 6.74 -8.07 -10.39
C ASP A 41 5.43 -7.33 -10.05
N LEU A 42 5.45 -6.00 -10.04
CA LEU A 42 4.23 -5.23 -9.84
C LEU A 42 3.23 -5.44 -10.98
N GLY A 43 3.70 -5.50 -12.21
CA GLY A 43 2.88 -5.73 -13.40
C GLY A 43 2.57 -7.20 -13.63
N THR A 44 3.57 -8.08 -13.47
CA THR A 44 3.44 -9.50 -13.83
C THR A 44 2.85 -10.39 -12.73
N GLN A 45 2.96 -9.99 -11.46
CA GLN A 45 2.47 -10.78 -10.33
C GLN A 45 1.45 -10.01 -9.50
N TYR A 46 1.81 -8.86 -8.92
CA TYR A 46 0.98 -8.18 -7.94
C TYR A 46 -0.37 -7.73 -8.52
N MET A 47 -0.36 -7.16 -9.72
CA MET A 47 -1.57 -6.70 -10.40
C MET A 47 -2.52 -7.88 -10.76
N PRO A 48 -2.07 -8.99 -11.39
CA PRO A 48 -2.90 -10.17 -11.63
C PRO A 48 -3.48 -10.77 -10.34
N PHE A 49 -2.69 -10.88 -9.29
CA PHE A 49 -3.16 -11.44 -8.02
C PHE A 49 -4.20 -10.56 -7.32
N LEU A 50 -4.03 -9.23 -7.39
CA LEU A 50 -5.02 -8.30 -6.86
C LEU A 50 -6.32 -8.34 -7.67
N SER A 51 -6.23 -8.47 -9.00
CA SER A 51 -7.38 -8.67 -9.90
C SER A 51 -8.09 -9.98 -9.59
N PHE A 52 -7.35 -11.06 -9.36
CA PHE A 52 -7.86 -12.35 -8.95
C PHE A 52 -8.60 -12.26 -7.60
N LEU A 53 -8.01 -11.61 -6.59
CA LEU A 53 -8.65 -11.39 -5.29
C LEU A 53 -10.00 -10.70 -5.45
N LYS A 54 -10.03 -9.61 -6.20
CA LYS A 54 -11.24 -8.83 -6.46
C LYS A 54 -12.31 -9.66 -7.16
N ARG A 55 -11.94 -10.42 -8.21
CA ARG A 55 -12.84 -11.30 -8.94
C ARG A 55 -13.41 -12.39 -8.04
N SER A 56 -12.56 -13.03 -7.23
CA SER A 56 -12.96 -14.09 -6.31
C SER A 56 -14.04 -13.64 -5.32
N PHE A 57 -13.94 -12.42 -4.84
CA PHE A 57 -14.97 -11.83 -3.97
C PHE A 57 -16.28 -11.53 -4.72
N HIS A 58 -16.21 -11.04 -5.96
CA HIS A 58 -17.41 -10.73 -6.75
C HIS A 58 -18.16 -11.97 -7.21
N GLU A 59 -17.43 -13.02 -7.58
CA GLU A 59 -18.00 -14.26 -8.10
C GLU A 59 -18.30 -15.29 -7.00
N GLY A 60 -17.98 -14.97 -5.74
CA GLY A 60 -18.17 -15.88 -4.61
C GLY A 60 -17.30 -17.14 -4.70
N ILE A 61 -16.18 -17.07 -5.42
CA ILE A 61 -15.26 -18.20 -5.59
C ILE A 61 -14.48 -18.39 -4.28
N THR A 62 -14.97 -19.28 -3.43
CA THR A 62 -14.32 -19.67 -2.17
C THR A 62 -13.49 -20.95 -2.32
N THR A 63 -12.96 -21.21 -3.50
CA THR A 63 -12.16 -22.41 -3.72
C THR A 63 -10.74 -22.23 -3.19
N PHE A 64 -10.32 -23.18 -2.36
CA PHE A 64 -8.93 -23.29 -1.91
C PHE A 64 -7.94 -23.61 -3.05
N TYR A 65 -8.45 -23.82 -4.25
CA TYR A 65 -7.71 -24.20 -5.45
C TYR A 65 -8.24 -23.45 -6.67
N SER A 66 -7.35 -22.92 -7.52
CA SER A 66 -7.73 -22.24 -8.76
C SER A 66 -6.90 -22.72 -9.93
N PHE A 67 -7.58 -23.01 -11.04
CA PHE A 67 -6.95 -23.26 -12.34
C PHE A 67 -6.65 -21.96 -13.12
N SER A 68 -7.02 -20.80 -12.58
CA SER A 68 -6.78 -19.50 -13.23
C SER A 68 -5.32 -19.02 -13.10
N ASN A 69 -4.52 -19.68 -12.24
CA ASN A 69 -3.10 -19.42 -12.07
C ASN A 69 -2.32 -20.61 -12.63
N GLU A 70 -1.56 -20.37 -13.71
CA GLU A 70 -0.69 -21.37 -14.35
C GLU A 70 -1.38 -22.72 -14.60
N ILE A 71 -0.83 -23.81 -14.05
CA ILE A 71 -1.34 -25.20 -14.17
C ILE A 71 -2.31 -25.58 -13.06
N GLY A 72 -2.76 -24.61 -12.26
CA GLY A 72 -3.60 -24.83 -11.08
C GLY A 72 -2.79 -24.86 -9.79
N GLU A 73 -3.15 -24.03 -8.85
CA GLU A 73 -2.44 -23.87 -7.59
C GLU A 73 -3.41 -23.69 -6.42
N SER A 74 -2.94 -24.05 -5.21
CA SER A 74 -3.63 -23.68 -3.98
C SER A 74 -3.59 -22.17 -3.77
N ILE A 75 -4.75 -21.58 -3.45
CA ILE A 75 -4.85 -20.14 -3.17
C ILE A 75 -4.24 -19.78 -1.81
N VAL A 76 -4.05 -20.73 -0.92
CA VAL A 76 -3.58 -20.47 0.46
C VAL A 76 -2.18 -19.86 0.50
N PRO A 77 -1.16 -20.39 -0.20
CA PRO A 77 0.16 -19.74 -0.28
C PRO A 77 0.09 -18.35 -0.91
N LEU A 78 -0.68 -18.20 -1.98
CA LEU A 78 -0.88 -16.92 -2.66
C LEU A 78 -1.55 -15.89 -1.74
N ALA A 79 -2.56 -16.30 -0.99
CA ALA A 79 -3.22 -15.46 -0.01
C ALA A 79 -2.24 -15.01 1.08
N ALA A 80 -1.47 -15.94 1.64
CA ALA A 80 -0.49 -15.64 2.68
C ALA A 80 0.61 -14.68 2.19
N TYR A 81 1.04 -14.80 0.94
CA TYR A 81 2.15 -14.03 0.39
C TYR A 81 1.71 -12.64 -0.09
N TYR A 82 0.60 -12.52 -0.84
CA TYR A 82 0.20 -11.27 -1.48
C TYR A 82 -1.11 -10.68 -0.97
N LEU A 83 -2.10 -11.52 -0.60
CA LEU A 83 -3.48 -11.07 -0.53
C LEU A 83 -3.95 -10.69 0.87
N LEU A 84 -3.35 -11.21 1.94
CA LEU A 84 -3.79 -10.97 3.33
C LEU A 84 -3.42 -9.58 3.88
N SER A 85 -2.80 -8.72 3.08
CA SER A 85 -2.55 -7.34 3.52
C SER A 85 -3.88 -6.59 3.67
N PRO A 86 -4.16 -5.97 4.84
CA PRO A 86 -5.40 -5.22 5.05
C PRO A 86 -5.54 -4.04 4.08
N PHE A 87 -4.44 -3.53 3.55
CA PHE A 87 -4.44 -2.46 2.55
C PHE A 87 -5.01 -2.88 1.20
N ASN A 88 -5.04 -4.18 0.90
CA ASN A 88 -5.62 -4.68 -0.35
C ASN A 88 -7.14 -4.45 -0.43
N VAL A 89 -7.80 -4.18 0.70
CA VAL A 89 -9.21 -3.74 0.74
C VAL A 89 -9.41 -2.48 -0.10
N LEU A 90 -8.41 -1.61 -0.22
CA LEU A 90 -8.50 -0.42 -1.07
C LEU A 90 -8.78 -0.75 -2.54
N ALA A 91 -8.30 -1.89 -3.04
CA ALA A 91 -8.53 -2.29 -4.42
C ALA A 91 -10.03 -2.50 -4.76
N PHE A 92 -10.86 -2.79 -3.77
CA PHE A 92 -12.30 -2.98 -3.99
C PHE A 92 -13.04 -1.68 -4.30
N PHE A 93 -12.48 -0.54 -3.92
CA PHE A 93 -13.07 0.78 -4.21
C PHE A 93 -12.73 1.32 -5.60
N PHE A 94 -11.84 0.65 -6.35
CA PHE A 94 -11.44 1.05 -7.69
C PHE A 94 -11.99 0.10 -8.75
N PRO A 95 -12.41 0.55 -9.94
CA PRO A 95 -12.72 -0.34 -11.06
C PRO A 95 -11.46 -1.10 -11.52
N TYR A 96 -11.64 -2.16 -12.32
CA TYR A 96 -10.51 -3.00 -12.76
C TYR A 96 -9.45 -2.22 -13.54
N GLU A 97 -9.88 -1.28 -14.38
CA GLU A 97 -8.99 -0.44 -15.20
C GLU A 97 -8.13 0.51 -14.34
N GLN A 98 -8.59 0.81 -13.13
CA GLN A 98 -7.89 1.71 -12.20
C GLN A 98 -7.12 0.96 -11.10
N LEU A 99 -7.00 -0.35 -11.17
CA LEU A 99 -6.18 -1.12 -10.21
C LEU A 99 -4.71 -0.65 -10.13
N PRO A 100 -4.05 -0.20 -11.22
CA PRO A 100 -2.72 0.41 -11.11
C PRO A 100 -2.69 1.61 -10.17
N ILE A 101 -3.73 2.44 -10.17
CA ILE A 101 -3.87 3.59 -9.26
C ILE A 101 -4.11 3.10 -7.81
N ALA A 102 -4.93 2.07 -7.64
CA ALA A 102 -5.14 1.46 -6.32
C ALA A 102 -3.84 0.94 -5.71
N ILE A 103 -2.97 0.32 -6.51
CA ILE A 103 -1.65 -0.16 -6.09
C ILE A 103 -0.78 1.00 -5.62
N LEU A 104 -0.75 2.12 -6.35
CA LEU A 104 -0.03 3.34 -5.93
C LEU A 104 -0.51 3.83 -4.57
N TRP A 105 -1.81 3.92 -4.35
CA TRP A 105 -2.38 4.32 -3.05
C TRP A 105 -2.03 3.34 -1.94
N ILE A 106 -2.09 2.03 -2.19
CA ILE A 106 -1.69 1.00 -1.23
C ILE A 106 -0.23 1.19 -0.81
N ILE A 107 0.68 1.38 -1.76
CA ILE A 107 2.11 1.58 -1.50
C ILE A 107 2.32 2.88 -0.70
N THR A 108 1.72 3.97 -1.13
CA THR A 108 1.86 5.29 -0.49
C THR A 108 1.38 5.27 0.95
N LEU A 109 0.21 4.67 1.22
CA LEU A 109 -0.31 4.56 2.58
C LEU A 109 0.54 3.65 3.46
N LYS A 110 1.05 2.54 2.94
CA LYS A 110 1.99 1.68 3.68
C LYS A 110 3.24 2.46 4.09
N LEU A 111 3.86 3.19 3.15
CA LEU A 111 5.07 3.97 3.42
C LEU A 111 4.80 5.13 4.40
N ALA A 112 3.68 5.83 4.27
CA ALA A 112 3.30 6.88 5.21
C ALA A 112 3.08 6.34 6.63
N LEU A 113 2.43 5.19 6.76
CA LEU A 113 2.23 4.52 8.05
C LEU A 113 3.52 3.97 8.64
N MET A 114 4.48 3.55 7.81
CA MET A 114 5.82 3.19 8.31
C MET A 114 6.49 4.36 9.03
N GLY A 115 6.39 5.58 8.49
CA GLY A 115 6.85 6.79 9.18
C GLY A 115 6.21 6.99 10.55
N THR A 116 4.90 6.79 10.63
CA THR A 116 4.15 6.92 11.90
C THR A 116 4.51 5.84 12.92
N THR A 117 4.66 4.60 12.48
CA THR A 117 5.04 3.49 13.37
C THR A 117 6.47 3.65 13.86
N MET A 118 7.39 4.06 13.01
CA MET A 118 8.77 4.34 13.38
C MET A 118 8.86 5.49 14.39
N PHE A 119 8.15 6.60 14.14
CA PHE A 119 8.07 7.70 15.10
C PHE A 119 7.53 7.25 16.46
N SER A 120 6.47 6.43 16.46
CA SER A 120 5.87 5.92 17.68
C SER A 120 6.82 5.00 18.45
N TYR A 121 7.57 4.16 17.74
CA TYR A 121 8.60 3.30 18.30
C TYR A 121 9.73 4.10 18.94
N LEU A 122 10.29 5.08 18.21
CA LEU A 122 11.38 5.93 18.70
C LEU A 122 10.95 6.75 19.92
N LYS A 123 9.73 7.29 19.88
CA LYS A 123 9.15 8.01 21.01
C LYS A 123 9.02 7.12 22.25
N TYR A 124 8.58 5.88 22.08
CA TYR A 124 8.45 4.92 23.18
C TYR A 124 9.82 4.54 23.74
N THR A 125 10.78 4.23 22.87
CA THR A 125 12.09 3.73 23.25
C THR A 125 12.98 4.80 23.91
N TYR A 126 13.00 5.99 23.34
CA TYR A 126 13.90 7.05 23.82
C TYR A 126 13.22 8.06 24.73
N GLN A 127 11.91 7.99 24.91
CA GLN A 127 11.11 8.90 25.74
C GLN A 127 11.30 10.39 25.45
N LYS A 128 11.93 10.72 24.33
CA LYS A 128 12.17 12.08 23.82
C LYS A 128 11.38 12.29 22.54
N VAL A 129 10.80 13.47 22.40
CA VAL A 129 10.05 13.88 21.21
C VAL A 129 10.52 15.28 20.84
N ASP A 130 11.43 15.36 19.88
CA ASP A 130 11.90 16.58 19.25
C ASP A 130 11.80 16.46 17.72
N GLY A 131 12.10 17.55 17.01
CA GLY A 131 11.97 17.60 15.57
C GLY A 131 12.86 16.59 14.84
N THR A 132 13.98 16.17 15.46
CA THR A 132 14.88 15.17 14.89
C THR A 132 14.28 13.79 14.79
N THR A 133 13.29 13.46 15.65
CA THR A 133 12.56 12.16 15.62
C THR A 133 11.69 11.99 14.34
N LEU A 134 11.51 13.05 13.56
CA LEU A 134 10.82 12.99 12.27
C LEU A 134 11.73 12.61 11.10
N LEU A 135 13.04 12.67 11.29
CA LEU A 135 14.04 12.46 10.23
C LEU A 135 14.52 11.00 10.15
N PHE A 136 14.10 10.17 11.07
CA PHE A 136 14.35 8.73 11.14
C PHE A 136 13.05 7.96 11.04
#